data_732054f1d0916b2a1ba06120ffb8f542
#
_entry.id   732054f1d0916b2a1ba06120ffb8f542
#
_cell.length_a   1.000
_cell.length_b   1.000
_cell.length_c   1.000
_cell.angle_alpha   90.00
_cell.angle_beta   90.00
_cell.angle_gamma   90.00
#
_symmetry.space_group_name_H-M   'P 1'
#
loop_
_entity.id
_entity.type
_entity.pdbx_description
1 polymer ?
#
loop_
_entity_poly.entity_id
_entity_poly.type
_entity_poly.pdbx_seq_one_letter_code
_entity_poly.pdbx_strand_id
1 'polypeptide(L)'
;MTGQCEADINDRNNDQRDGHSDASSSRTSEHPPSRPASSVVPSEDDQPSAQPGSPSSMHHEQSLARDHSAQAGEERGSVQAGGSRGAGATIREYEEQLLGEIPHLTVEDLANAVGGTVDDVNDFWTTMGFPDADPESPLFTHRDQEIYAKWTQLVADGSVDRSTAQSLLRAHSHITDRLALWQVEAFVEDSVRRLRLDDTAARLVTLDQMRQYVDLLGETLVYSWQRQLHSLLDRVDHEVSQRGHESAKRRFPLNRSLGFVDMVSYTASSTILGGKLVGLIQRFEDASRIAVTQAGGRVVKMIGDAVFFIADDLPTGLNVVTSLIERLNADDDILPVRASFVRGDVFSRSGDVFGPPVNLASRLGDIAPVGRILTDPTTAAAVSAGKGGKGYAIETFPSTELRGFGLVSPYLLSRQYE
;
A
#
# COMPACT_ATOMS: atom_id res chain seq x y z
N MET A 1 -49.41 -20.99 34.78
CA MET A 1 -49.56 -22.36 34.33
C MET A 1 -48.16 -22.75 33.85
N THR A 2 -47.28 -23.09 34.74
CA THR A 2 -47.00 -24.39 35.36
C THR A 2 -46.53 -25.42 34.37
N GLY A 3 -45.27 -25.81 34.58
CA GLY A 3 -44.75 -27.08 34.31
C GLY A 3 -43.21 -27.14 34.20
N GLN A 4 -42.56 -27.27 35.37
CA GLN A 4 -41.22 -27.80 35.63
C GLN A 4 -41.16 -29.31 35.32
N CYS A 5 -39.94 -29.79 35.05
CA CYS A 5 -39.34 -31.04 35.48
C CYS A 5 -37.89 -31.00 35.01
N GLU A 6 -36.92 -30.85 35.73
CA GLU A 6 -36.03 -31.45 36.76
C GLU A 6 -35.65 -32.89 36.54
N ALA A 7 -34.28 -33.04 36.68
CA ALA A 7 -33.46 -34.13 37.29
C ALA A 7 -33.30 -35.43 36.48
N ASP A 8 -32.18 -36.16 36.46
CA ASP A 8 -31.12 -36.51 37.44
C ASP A 8 -29.94 -37.17 36.74
N ILE A 9 -28.72 -36.85 37.09
CA ILE A 9 -27.67 -37.59 37.83
C ILE A 9 -27.52 -39.10 37.50
N ASN A 10 -26.35 -39.54 37.06
CA ASN A 10 -25.48 -40.49 37.77
C ASN A 10 -24.09 -40.70 37.19
N ASP A 11 -23.20 -40.45 37.98
CA ASP A 11 -21.88 -40.81 38.41
C ASP A 11 -21.60 -42.34 38.42
N ARG A 12 -20.33 -42.74 38.13
CA ARG A 12 -19.51 -43.85 38.61
C ARG A 12 -18.29 -44.01 37.73
N ASN A 13 -17.14 -43.57 38.12
CA ASN A 13 -16.16 -44.01 39.11
C ASN A 13 -15.48 -45.38 38.85
N ASN A 14 -14.14 -45.32 38.88
CA ASN A 14 -13.16 -46.33 39.38
C ASN A 14 -12.79 -47.48 38.43
N ASP A 15 -11.59 -47.95 38.30
CA ASP A 15 -10.38 -48.12 39.16
C ASP A 15 -9.22 -48.69 38.33
N GLN A 16 -8.02 -48.24 38.64
CA GLN A 16 -6.73 -48.90 38.87
C GLN A 16 -6.29 -50.15 38.08
N ARG A 17 -5.09 -50.19 37.58
CA ARG A 17 -3.85 -50.77 38.16
C ARG A 17 -2.75 -50.97 37.13
N ASP A 18 -1.58 -50.45 37.47
CA ASP A 18 -0.25 -51.01 37.66
C ASP A 18 0.29 -52.11 36.70
N GLY A 19 1.50 -51.89 36.24
CA GLY A 19 2.38 -52.91 35.71
C GLY A 19 3.75 -52.38 35.27
N HIS A 20 4.70 -52.46 36.18
CA HIS A 20 6.16 -52.30 36.03
C HIS A 20 6.79 -53.24 35.01
N SER A 21 7.86 -52.76 34.33
CA SER A 21 9.23 -53.33 34.42
C SER A 21 10.09 -52.71 33.29
N ASP A 22 11.09 -51.98 33.65
CA ASP A 22 12.54 -52.26 33.74
C ASP A 22 13.17 -52.92 32.51
N ALA A 23 14.15 -52.23 31.96
CA ALA A 23 15.56 -52.49 31.89
C ALA A 23 16.25 -51.94 30.65
N SER A 24 17.10 -51.04 30.90
CA SER A 24 18.56 -50.98 30.74
C SER A 24 19.16 -50.76 29.35
N SER A 25 19.87 -49.69 29.34
CA SER A 25 21.27 -49.46 28.92
C SER A 25 21.64 -49.64 27.45
N SER A 26 22.13 -48.59 26.87
CA SER A 26 23.57 -48.39 26.67
C SER A 26 23.89 -47.04 26.00
N ARG A 27 24.85 -46.41 26.62
CA ARG A 27 25.55 -45.20 26.15
C ARG A 27 26.31 -45.50 24.87
N THR A 28 26.32 -44.56 23.94
CA THR A 28 27.56 -44.15 23.28
C THR A 28 27.44 -42.70 22.85
N SER A 29 28.35 -41.96 23.41
CA SER A 29 28.75 -40.61 23.07
C SER A 29 29.45 -40.56 21.72
N GLU A 30 29.14 -39.59 20.87
CA GLU A 30 30.17 -39.03 20.01
C GLU A 30 29.81 -37.61 19.65
N HIS A 31 30.76 -36.73 19.94
CA HIS A 31 30.82 -35.31 19.70
C HIS A 31 31.09 -34.98 18.21
N PRO A 32 30.80 -33.78 17.77
CA PRO A 32 30.88 -33.35 16.36
C PRO A 32 32.29 -32.93 15.94
N PRO A 33 32.62 -32.94 14.66
CA PRO A 33 33.88 -32.35 14.21
C PRO A 33 33.70 -30.87 13.82
N SER A 34 34.67 -30.16 14.29
CA SER A 34 35.11 -28.80 14.13
C SER A 34 35.22 -28.29 12.69
N ARG A 35 34.95 -26.98 12.59
CA ARG A 35 35.40 -26.07 11.50
C ARG A 35 36.88 -26.21 11.18
N PRO A 36 37.30 -25.86 9.99
CA PRO A 36 38.55 -25.13 9.82
C PRO A 36 38.32 -23.67 9.41
N ALA A 37 39.17 -22.87 9.99
CA ALA A 37 39.33 -21.44 9.78
C ALA A 37 40.28 -21.15 8.60
N SER A 38 40.09 -19.91 8.11
CA SER A 38 41.16 -18.99 7.62
C SER A 38 41.96 -19.34 6.39
N SER A 39 41.89 -18.44 5.47
CA SER A 39 42.99 -17.60 4.95
C SER A 39 42.60 -17.14 3.56
N VAL A 40 42.78 -15.99 3.08
CA VAL A 40 43.83 -15.00 3.01
C VAL A 40 43.31 -13.92 2.08
N VAL A 41 43.38 -12.70 2.50
CA VAL A 41 43.34 -11.50 1.67
C VAL A 41 44.69 -11.41 0.93
N PRO A 42 44.73 -10.91 -0.28
CA PRO A 42 45.72 -9.91 -0.61
C PRO A 42 45.09 -8.60 -1.07
N SER A 43 45.58 -7.55 -0.46
CA SER A 43 45.58 -6.16 -0.88
C SER A 43 46.57 -5.94 -2.04
N GLU A 44 46.31 -4.87 -2.71
CA GLU A 44 47.22 -3.91 -3.33
C GLU A 44 46.99 -3.62 -4.82
N ASP A 45 46.72 -2.34 -5.02
CA ASP A 45 47.21 -1.40 -6.01
C ASP A 45 46.95 -1.63 -7.51
N ASP A 46 46.11 -0.74 -8.04
CA ASP A 46 46.60 0.17 -9.10
C ASP A 46 45.50 1.23 -9.41
N GLN A 47 45.79 2.46 -9.01
CA GLN A 47 45.26 3.66 -9.68
C GLN A 47 46.25 4.05 -10.79
N PRO A 48 45.77 4.71 -11.84
CA PRO A 48 46.28 6.04 -12.04
C PRO A 48 45.20 7.12 -12.23
N SER A 49 45.45 8.15 -11.49
CA SER A 49 45.06 9.53 -11.60
C SER A 49 45.04 10.13 -13.01
N ALA A 50 43.99 10.91 -13.34
CA ALA A 50 44.13 12.12 -14.13
C ALA A 50 42.93 13.05 -13.95
N GLN A 51 43.05 14.10 -13.22
CA GLN A 51 42.52 15.43 -13.46
C GLN A 51 43.64 16.27 -14.07
N PRO A 52 43.46 17.51 -14.56
CA PRO A 52 42.30 18.40 -14.64
C PRO A 52 42.16 19.15 -15.99
N GLY A 53 41.10 19.89 -16.16
CA GLY A 53 41.00 20.83 -17.27
C GLY A 53 39.80 21.71 -17.27
N SER A 54 39.74 22.74 -16.46
CA SER A 54 39.10 24.00 -16.85
C SER A 54 40.11 24.87 -17.54
N PRO A 55 39.69 25.67 -18.53
CA PRO A 55 39.57 27.09 -18.26
C PRO A 55 38.49 27.86 -19.05
N SER A 56 38.00 28.88 -18.37
CA SER A 56 38.07 30.31 -18.79
C SER A 56 37.07 30.84 -19.80
N SER A 57 36.11 31.59 -19.25
CA SER A 57 35.75 32.98 -19.57
C SER A 57 35.89 33.48 -21.02
N MET A 58 34.83 34.05 -21.53
CA MET A 58 34.90 35.40 -22.15
C MET A 58 33.56 36.11 -22.11
N HIS A 59 33.66 37.32 -21.64
CA HIS A 59 32.73 38.43 -21.71
C HIS A 59 32.43 38.85 -23.15
N HIS A 60 31.25 39.40 -23.39
CA HIS A 60 30.97 40.70 -24.07
C HIS A 60 29.47 40.93 -24.05
N GLU A 61 29.06 41.93 -23.32
CA GLU A 61 28.76 43.36 -23.65
C GLU A 61 27.46 43.54 -24.43
N GLN A 62 26.48 44.08 -23.72
CA GLN A 62 25.93 45.47 -23.77
C GLN A 62 25.04 45.84 -24.93
N SER A 63 23.88 46.29 -24.49
CA SER A 63 23.23 47.53 -24.91
C SER A 63 22.46 47.54 -26.22
N LEU A 64 21.17 47.75 -26.11
CA LEU A 64 20.50 48.95 -26.66
C LEU A 64 19.04 49.04 -26.18
N ALA A 65 18.80 50.06 -25.38
CA ALA A 65 17.48 50.60 -25.12
C ALA A 65 16.94 51.37 -26.32
N ARG A 66 15.64 51.36 -26.54
CA ARG A 66 14.83 52.54 -26.87
C ARG A 66 13.35 52.22 -27.03
N ASP A 67 12.59 52.87 -26.18
CA ASP A 67 11.33 53.52 -26.34
C ASP A 67 10.41 53.17 -27.53
N HIS A 68 9.20 52.73 -27.18
CA HIS A 68 7.98 53.34 -27.74
C HIS A 68 6.85 53.26 -26.70
N SER A 69 6.56 54.42 -26.12
CA SER A 69 5.34 54.75 -25.41
C SER A 69 4.22 54.99 -26.42
N ALA A 70 3.04 54.36 -26.26
CA ALA A 70 1.76 54.99 -26.57
C ALA A 70 0.60 54.19 -25.96
N GLN A 71 0.00 54.73 -24.98
CA GLN A 71 -1.42 54.85 -24.61
C GLN A 71 -2.42 53.87 -25.21
N ALA A 72 -3.08 53.07 -24.35
CA ALA A 72 -4.52 52.85 -24.38
C ALA A 72 -5.00 52.37 -22.99
N GLY A 73 -5.77 53.08 -22.38
CA GLY A 73 -6.94 53.18 -21.51
C GLY A 73 -7.19 52.07 -20.51
N GLU A 74 -7.34 52.60 -19.32
CA GLU A 74 -7.90 52.06 -18.12
C GLU A 74 -9.14 51.19 -18.30
N GLU A 75 -9.08 49.97 -17.68
CA GLU A 75 -10.10 49.47 -16.76
C GLU A 75 -9.43 48.46 -15.80
N ARG A 76 -8.82 49.00 -14.77
CA ARG A 76 -8.36 48.20 -13.63
C ARG A 76 -9.53 48.04 -12.66
N GLY A 77 -10.20 46.89 -12.75
CA GLY A 77 -10.91 46.34 -11.59
C GLY A 77 -9.90 46.16 -10.45
N SER A 78 -10.03 46.95 -9.41
CA SER A 78 -9.26 46.88 -8.20
C SER A 78 -9.57 45.55 -7.49
N VAL A 79 -8.77 44.52 -7.75
CA VAL A 79 -8.62 43.42 -6.78
C VAL A 79 -7.85 44.02 -5.63
N GLN A 80 -8.56 44.28 -4.54
CA GLN A 80 -7.94 44.63 -3.26
C GLN A 80 -6.94 43.53 -2.93
N ALA A 81 -5.66 43.87 -2.93
CA ALA A 81 -4.61 43.07 -2.36
C ALA A 81 -4.95 42.89 -0.87
N GLY A 82 -5.52 41.76 -0.52
CA GLY A 82 -5.60 41.31 0.86
C GLY A 82 -4.20 41.33 1.44
N GLY A 83 -3.99 42.10 2.51
CA GLY A 83 -2.71 42.22 3.16
C GLY A 83 -2.08 40.86 3.38
N SER A 84 -0.78 40.74 3.13
CA SER A 84 0.00 39.53 3.38
C SER A 84 -0.13 39.16 4.87
N ARG A 85 -1.04 38.24 5.19
CA ARG A 85 -1.03 37.56 6.48
C ARG A 85 0.29 36.81 6.56
N GLY A 86 1.09 37.08 7.61
CA GLY A 86 2.36 36.37 7.78
C GLY A 86 2.10 34.86 7.82
N ALA A 87 3.01 34.06 7.25
CA ALA A 87 2.90 32.59 7.19
C ALA A 87 2.52 31.95 8.55
N GLY A 88 2.96 32.55 9.68
CA GLY A 88 2.61 32.07 11.02
C GLY A 88 1.13 32.27 11.41
N ALA A 89 0.42 33.25 10.85
CA ALA A 89 -1.02 33.41 11.11
C ALA A 89 -1.85 32.31 10.42
N THR A 90 -1.46 31.94 9.21
CA THR A 90 -2.13 30.87 8.46
C THR A 90 -1.98 29.52 9.17
N ILE A 91 -0.80 29.17 9.66
CA ILE A 91 -0.57 27.88 10.36
C ILE A 91 -1.40 27.79 11.64
N ARG A 92 -1.46 28.84 12.47
CA ARG A 92 -2.31 28.85 13.68
C ARG A 92 -3.79 28.66 13.39
N GLU A 93 -4.27 29.23 12.29
CA GLU A 93 -5.66 29.06 11.88
C GLU A 93 -5.95 27.60 11.47
N TYR A 94 -4.96 26.89 10.90
CA TYR A 94 -5.04 25.45 10.61
C TYR A 94 -4.98 24.58 11.87
N GLU A 95 -4.12 24.91 12.83
CA GLU A 95 -4.05 24.21 14.11
C GLU A 95 -5.43 24.16 14.77
N GLU A 96 -6.10 25.31 14.90
CA GLU A 96 -7.43 25.39 15.48
C GLU A 96 -8.48 24.58 14.68
N GLN A 97 -8.45 24.65 13.36
CA GLN A 97 -9.42 23.92 12.52
C GLN A 97 -9.18 22.41 12.47
N LEU A 98 -7.92 21.96 12.31
CA LEU A 98 -7.57 20.57 12.16
C LEU A 98 -7.52 19.82 13.49
N LEU A 99 -6.96 20.45 14.51
CA LEU A 99 -6.73 19.84 15.81
C LEU A 99 -7.83 20.16 16.84
N GLY A 100 -8.71 21.12 16.53
CA GLY A 100 -9.80 21.57 17.38
C GLY A 100 -9.40 22.65 18.38
N GLU A 101 -8.11 22.83 18.63
CA GLU A 101 -7.52 23.84 19.52
C GLU A 101 -6.04 24.05 19.18
N ILE A 102 -5.47 25.14 19.69
CA ILE A 102 -4.02 25.37 19.57
C ILE A 102 -3.30 24.40 20.51
N PRO A 103 -2.25 23.69 20.05
CA PRO A 103 -1.45 22.82 20.90
C PRO A 103 -0.89 23.54 22.12
N HIS A 104 -1.05 22.96 23.31
CA HIS A 104 -0.65 23.56 24.58
C HIS A 104 -0.19 22.52 25.62
N LEU A 105 -0.32 21.23 25.34
CA LEU A 105 0.15 20.14 26.20
C LEU A 105 1.51 19.64 25.74
N THR A 106 2.33 19.25 26.71
CA THR A 106 3.64 18.62 26.48
C THR A 106 3.52 17.08 26.43
N VAL A 107 4.57 16.40 26.03
CA VAL A 107 4.64 14.94 26.11
C VAL A 107 4.50 14.41 27.55
N GLU A 108 5.00 15.17 28.54
CA GLU A 108 4.85 14.84 29.96
C GLU A 108 3.39 14.94 30.43
N ASP A 109 2.65 15.93 29.95
CA ASP A 109 1.23 16.08 30.26
C ASP A 109 0.42 14.87 29.77
N LEU A 110 0.70 14.38 28.56
CA LEU A 110 0.07 13.17 28.02
C LEU A 110 0.44 11.92 28.82
N ALA A 111 1.71 11.75 29.17
CA ALA A 111 2.18 10.63 29.97
C ALA A 111 1.49 10.62 31.34
N ASN A 112 1.46 11.74 32.02
CA ASN A 112 0.85 11.90 33.34
C ASN A 112 -0.66 11.62 33.33
N ALA A 113 -1.35 12.01 32.27
CA ALA A 113 -2.80 11.83 32.15
C ALA A 113 -3.25 10.34 32.16
N VAL A 114 -2.39 9.43 31.71
CA VAL A 114 -2.68 7.99 31.69
C VAL A 114 -1.86 7.19 32.70
N GLY A 115 -0.99 7.85 33.48
CA GLY A 115 -0.06 7.17 34.39
C GLY A 115 1.04 6.38 33.69
N GLY A 116 1.41 6.80 32.48
CA GLY A 116 2.45 6.21 31.65
C GLY A 116 3.78 6.96 31.72
N THR A 117 4.67 6.67 30.79
CA THR A 117 5.98 7.30 30.65
C THR A 117 6.08 8.14 29.38
N VAL A 118 7.03 9.07 29.32
CA VAL A 118 7.36 9.85 28.12
C VAL A 118 7.73 8.92 26.96
N ASP A 119 8.46 7.83 27.25
CA ASP A 119 8.83 6.83 26.24
C ASP A 119 7.59 6.14 25.61
N ASP A 120 6.56 5.84 26.41
CA ASP A 120 5.30 5.26 25.89
C ASP A 120 4.55 6.22 24.98
N VAL A 121 4.56 7.51 25.29
CA VAL A 121 3.96 8.54 24.41
C VAL A 121 4.76 8.68 23.12
N ASN A 122 6.08 8.75 23.20
CA ASN A 122 6.95 8.80 22.03
C ASN A 122 6.82 7.55 21.16
N ASP A 123 6.74 6.34 21.74
CA ASP A 123 6.44 5.10 21.03
C ASP A 123 5.10 5.17 20.26
N PHE A 124 4.07 5.74 20.88
CA PHE A 124 2.77 5.96 20.25
C PHE A 124 2.89 6.96 19.09
N TRP A 125 3.54 8.10 19.34
CA TRP A 125 3.68 9.20 18.40
C TRP A 125 4.51 8.83 17.17
N THR A 126 5.64 8.16 17.37
CA THR A 126 6.49 7.64 16.28
C THR A 126 5.82 6.50 15.52
N THR A 127 5.01 5.68 16.19
CA THR A 127 4.17 4.66 15.53
C THR A 127 3.12 5.31 14.61
N MET A 128 2.64 6.51 14.95
CA MET A 128 1.77 7.34 14.11
C MET A 128 2.52 8.05 12.96
N GLY A 129 3.86 7.92 12.89
CA GLY A 129 4.68 8.47 11.80
C GLY A 129 5.25 9.87 12.07
N PHE A 130 5.16 10.36 13.30
CA PHE A 130 5.70 11.66 13.69
C PHE A 130 7.08 11.51 14.34
N PRO A 131 7.96 12.51 14.27
CA PRO A 131 9.24 12.48 14.99
C PRO A 131 9.02 12.56 16.51
N ASP A 132 10.03 12.16 17.27
CA ASP A 132 10.00 12.28 18.73
C ASP A 132 9.64 13.72 19.14
N ALA A 133 8.75 13.84 20.11
CA ALA A 133 8.34 15.13 20.64
C ALA A 133 9.44 15.72 21.53
N ASP A 134 9.73 17.01 21.35
CA ASP A 134 10.57 17.76 22.27
C ASP A 134 9.84 17.86 23.64
N PRO A 135 10.46 17.41 24.74
CA PRO A 135 9.82 17.41 26.05
C PRO A 135 9.29 18.75 26.53
N GLU A 136 9.92 19.84 26.13
CA GLU A 136 9.53 21.20 26.57
C GLU A 136 8.56 21.88 25.58
N SER A 137 8.32 21.28 24.40
CA SER A 137 7.47 21.87 23.37
C SER A 137 5.99 21.54 23.57
N PRO A 138 5.10 22.54 23.59
CA PRO A 138 3.66 22.31 23.62
C PRO A 138 3.19 21.86 22.22
N LEU A 139 3.17 20.56 21.99
CA LEU A 139 2.87 19.94 20.70
C LEU A 139 1.47 19.32 20.64
N PHE A 140 0.86 19.02 21.80
CA PHE A 140 -0.34 18.23 21.89
C PHE A 140 -1.56 19.04 22.34
N THR A 141 -2.73 18.50 22.01
CA THR A 141 -4.05 19.01 22.35
C THR A 141 -4.76 18.03 23.31
N HIS A 142 -5.89 18.45 23.88
CA HIS A 142 -6.74 17.53 24.65
C HIS A 142 -7.26 16.36 23.78
N ARG A 143 -7.43 16.56 22.47
CA ARG A 143 -7.83 15.50 21.55
C ARG A 143 -6.74 14.44 21.40
N ASP A 144 -5.47 14.85 21.34
CA ASP A 144 -4.35 13.90 21.32
C ASP A 144 -4.31 13.10 22.61
N GLN A 145 -4.50 13.76 23.75
CA GLN A 145 -4.61 13.12 25.06
C GLN A 145 -5.75 12.09 25.10
N GLU A 146 -6.94 12.44 24.61
CA GLU A 146 -8.08 11.52 24.56
C GLU A 146 -7.81 10.29 23.68
N ILE A 147 -7.23 10.47 22.50
CA ILE A 147 -6.92 9.38 21.59
C ILE A 147 -5.84 8.47 22.19
N TYR A 148 -4.79 9.07 22.74
CA TYR A 148 -3.74 8.31 23.44
C TYR A 148 -4.31 7.51 24.62
N ALA A 149 -5.14 8.11 25.46
CA ALA A 149 -5.78 7.45 26.58
C ALA A 149 -6.67 6.27 26.14
N LYS A 150 -7.46 6.43 25.06
CA LYS A 150 -8.29 5.35 24.52
C LYS A 150 -7.46 4.16 24.03
N TRP A 151 -6.36 4.40 23.33
CA TRP A 151 -5.46 3.34 22.88
C TRP A 151 -4.75 2.64 24.03
N THR A 152 -4.28 3.40 25.02
CA THR A 152 -3.64 2.87 26.24
C THR A 152 -4.63 2.01 27.02
N GLN A 153 -5.87 2.47 27.20
CA GLN A 153 -6.92 1.72 27.87
C GLN A 153 -7.25 0.43 27.15
N LEU A 154 -7.37 0.43 25.82
CA LEU A 154 -7.68 -0.74 24.99
C LEU A 154 -6.63 -1.85 25.13
N VAL A 155 -5.37 -1.47 25.34
CA VAL A 155 -4.28 -2.41 25.62
C VAL A 155 -4.29 -2.86 27.08
N ALA A 156 -4.54 -1.94 28.01
CA ALA A 156 -4.52 -2.23 29.44
C ALA A 156 -5.64 -3.18 29.88
N ASP A 157 -6.84 -3.08 29.28
CA ASP A 157 -7.96 -3.97 29.55
C ASP A 157 -7.88 -5.33 28.80
N GLY A 158 -6.83 -5.51 27.98
CA GLY A 158 -6.60 -6.75 27.24
C GLY A 158 -7.52 -6.96 26.03
N SER A 159 -8.25 -5.93 25.58
CA SER A 159 -9.09 -6.02 24.40
C SER A 159 -8.27 -6.26 23.12
N VAL A 160 -7.07 -5.69 23.05
CA VAL A 160 -6.05 -5.98 22.03
C VAL A 160 -4.66 -6.05 22.68
N ASP A 161 -3.77 -6.85 22.13
CA ASP A 161 -2.37 -6.83 22.56
C ASP A 161 -1.63 -5.59 21.98
N ARG A 162 -0.50 -5.23 22.62
CA ARG A 162 0.32 -4.07 22.23
C ARG A 162 0.77 -4.15 20.77
N SER A 163 1.12 -5.33 20.27
CA SER A 163 1.60 -5.51 18.90
C SER A 163 0.49 -5.26 17.87
N THR A 164 -0.72 -5.68 18.19
CA THR A 164 -1.92 -5.42 17.38
C THR A 164 -2.26 -3.92 17.37
N ALA A 165 -2.24 -3.27 18.53
CA ALA A 165 -2.46 -1.82 18.62
C ALA A 165 -1.44 -1.05 17.78
N GLN A 166 -0.15 -1.32 17.92
CA GLN A 166 0.91 -0.72 17.11
C GLN A 166 0.74 -0.99 15.61
N SER A 167 0.29 -2.21 15.24
CA SER A 167 0.04 -2.54 13.83
C SER A 167 -1.10 -1.73 13.24
N LEU A 168 -2.17 -1.51 14.00
CA LEU A 168 -3.30 -0.67 13.61
C LEU A 168 -2.89 0.80 13.47
N LEU A 169 -2.15 1.34 14.44
CA LEU A 169 -1.63 2.71 14.39
C LEU A 169 -0.73 2.94 13.17
N ARG A 170 0.22 2.02 12.90
CA ARG A 170 1.07 2.09 11.70
C ARG A 170 0.26 2.06 10.40
N ALA A 171 -0.83 1.29 10.35
CA ALA A 171 -1.69 1.26 9.18
C ALA A 171 -2.40 2.60 8.95
N HIS A 172 -2.89 3.25 10.02
CA HIS A 172 -3.45 4.60 9.94
C HIS A 172 -2.40 5.60 9.45
N SER A 173 -1.24 5.63 10.11
CA SER A 173 -0.12 6.51 9.74
C SER A 173 0.24 6.42 8.25
N HIS A 174 0.53 5.23 7.78
CA HIS A 174 0.97 5.01 6.40
C HIS A 174 -0.06 5.45 5.35
N ILE A 175 -1.34 5.28 5.63
CA ILE A 175 -2.42 5.64 4.70
C ILE A 175 -2.69 7.14 4.75
N THR A 176 -2.76 7.72 5.95
CA THR A 176 -3.13 9.14 6.13
C THR A 176 -2.03 10.08 5.69
N ASP A 177 -0.75 9.76 5.93
CA ASP A 177 0.39 10.54 5.43
C ASP A 177 0.34 10.67 3.90
N ARG A 178 0.23 9.55 3.19
CA ARG A 178 0.12 9.55 1.73
C ARG A 178 -1.12 10.25 1.21
N LEU A 179 -2.25 10.08 1.91
CA LEU A 179 -3.51 10.71 1.53
C LEU A 179 -3.42 12.23 1.66
N ALA A 180 -2.89 12.73 2.79
CA ALA A 180 -2.71 14.16 3.02
C ALA A 180 -1.80 14.79 1.98
N LEU A 181 -0.65 14.15 1.69
CA LEU A 181 0.27 14.60 0.64
C LEU A 181 -0.43 14.66 -0.72
N TRP A 182 -1.11 13.58 -1.12
CA TRP A 182 -1.82 13.52 -2.40
C TRP A 182 -2.92 14.57 -2.52
N GLN A 183 -3.68 14.83 -1.46
CA GLN A 183 -4.71 15.87 -1.44
C GLN A 183 -4.12 17.26 -1.67
N VAL A 184 -3.02 17.59 -0.98
CA VAL A 184 -2.33 18.88 -1.16
C VAL A 184 -1.79 19.01 -2.60
N GLU A 185 -1.13 17.97 -3.12
CA GLU A 185 -0.60 17.97 -4.49
C GLU A 185 -1.70 18.16 -5.54
N ALA A 186 -2.84 17.48 -5.38
CA ALA A 186 -3.98 17.63 -6.30
C ALA A 186 -4.52 19.06 -6.35
N PHE A 187 -4.58 19.78 -5.22
CA PHE A 187 -4.98 21.17 -5.18
C PHE A 187 -3.93 22.11 -5.77
N VAL A 188 -2.65 21.82 -5.59
CA VAL A 188 -1.55 22.58 -6.23
C VAL A 188 -1.65 22.42 -7.75
N GLU A 189 -1.80 21.21 -8.27
CA GLU A 189 -1.95 20.94 -9.69
C GLU A 189 -3.20 21.60 -10.28
N ASP A 190 -4.33 21.57 -9.57
CA ASP A 190 -5.54 22.29 -9.99
C ASP A 190 -5.30 23.79 -10.06
N SER A 191 -4.61 24.36 -9.09
CA SER A 191 -4.26 25.78 -9.04
C SER A 191 -3.33 26.18 -10.18
N VAL A 192 -2.30 25.38 -10.48
CA VAL A 192 -1.43 25.58 -11.65
C VAL A 192 -2.25 25.58 -12.95
N ARG A 193 -3.09 24.56 -13.12
CA ARG A 193 -3.86 24.39 -14.38
C ARG A 193 -4.96 25.43 -14.56
N ARG A 194 -5.79 25.63 -13.51
CA ARG A 194 -6.98 26.50 -13.57
C ARG A 194 -6.64 27.98 -13.51
N LEU A 195 -5.68 28.35 -12.66
CA LEU A 195 -5.30 29.75 -12.44
C LEU A 195 -4.08 30.17 -13.25
N ARG A 196 -3.43 29.21 -13.95
CA ARG A 196 -2.20 29.43 -14.73
C ARG A 196 -1.06 30.05 -13.93
N LEU A 197 -0.91 29.56 -12.68
CA LEU A 197 0.13 30.01 -11.76
C LEU A 197 1.41 29.19 -11.95
N ASP A 198 2.54 29.77 -11.55
CA ASP A 198 3.74 28.98 -11.31
C ASP A 198 3.58 28.13 -10.04
N ASP A 199 4.46 27.15 -9.86
CA ASP A 199 4.39 26.18 -8.76
C ASP A 199 4.40 26.84 -7.37
N THR A 200 5.20 27.89 -7.18
CA THR A 200 5.29 28.61 -5.91
C THR A 200 4.00 29.37 -5.58
N ALA A 201 3.47 30.10 -6.56
CA ALA A 201 2.22 30.82 -6.40
C ALA A 201 1.04 29.86 -6.19
N ALA A 202 1.01 28.72 -6.90
CA ALA A 202 0.00 27.69 -6.73
C ALA A 202 0.00 27.11 -5.32
N ARG A 203 1.18 26.83 -4.74
CA ARG A 203 1.31 26.36 -3.34
C ARG A 203 0.78 27.38 -2.33
N LEU A 204 1.09 28.67 -2.52
CA LEU A 204 0.57 29.73 -1.65
C LEU A 204 -0.95 29.84 -1.71
N VAL A 205 -1.52 29.78 -2.91
CA VAL A 205 -2.98 29.78 -3.11
C VAL A 205 -3.61 28.53 -2.49
N THR A 206 -3.01 27.37 -2.66
CA THR A 206 -3.47 26.12 -2.03
C THR A 206 -3.48 26.23 -0.51
N LEU A 207 -2.41 26.79 0.10
CA LEU A 207 -2.37 27.04 1.55
C LEU A 207 -3.49 27.97 2.03
N ASP A 208 -3.86 28.99 1.26
CA ASP A 208 -4.94 29.90 1.64
C ASP A 208 -6.33 29.25 1.46
N GLN A 209 -6.52 28.41 0.45
CA GLN A 209 -7.82 27.86 0.08
C GLN A 209 -8.13 26.51 0.75
N MET A 210 -7.11 25.72 1.16
CA MET A 210 -7.28 24.36 1.70
C MET A 210 -8.28 24.30 2.86
N ARG A 211 -8.35 25.36 3.68
CA ARG A 211 -9.29 25.47 4.80
C ARG A 211 -10.76 25.24 4.42
N GLN A 212 -11.13 25.60 3.18
CA GLN A 212 -12.50 25.43 2.68
C GLN A 212 -12.84 23.96 2.42
N TYR A 213 -11.84 23.11 2.28
CA TYR A 213 -12.00 21.70 1.88
C TYR A 213 -11.72 20.71 2.99
N VAL A 214 -11.02 21.12 4.08
CA VAL A 214 -10.60 20.23 5.16
C VAL A 214 -11.75 19.41 5.73
N ASP A 215 -12.88 20.05 6.05
CA ASP A 215 -14.03 19.38 6.63
C ASP A 215 -14.63 18.33 5.65
N LEU A 216 -14.80 18.70 4.39
CA LEU A 216 -15.30 17.78 3.35
C LEU A 216 -14.33 16.62 3.12
N LEU A 217 -13.02 16.86 3.13
CA LEU A 217 -12.01 15.81 2.98
C LEU A 217 -12.04 14.85 4.18
N GLY A 218 -12.18 15.36 5.39
CA GLY A 218 -12.33 14.56 6.60
C GLY A 218 -13.60 13.72 6.61
N GLU A 219 -14.74 14.31 6.29
CA GLU A 219 -16.02 13.59 6.15
C GLU A 219 -15.93 12.50 5.08
N THR A 220 -15.34 12.80 3.92
CA THR A 220 -15.16 11.85 2.83
C THR A 220 -14.24 10.70 3.23
N LEU A 221 -13.16 10.96 3.98
CA LEU A 221 -12.26 9.92 4.50
C LEU A 221 -13.03 8.95 5.41
N VAL A 222 -13.75 9.47 6.40
CA VAL A 222 -14.54 8.62 7.31
C VAL A 222 -15.59 7.82 6.56
N TYR A 223 -16.34 8.47 5.66
CA TYR A 223 -17.36 7.82 4.84
C TYR A 223 -16.77 6.70 3.96
N SER A 224 -15.70 6.97 3.24
CA SER A 224 -15.08 5.99 2.35
C SER A 224 -14.51 4.80 3.13
N TRP A 225 -13.87 5.05 4.29
CA TRP A 225 -13.40 4.00 5.19
C TRP A 225 -14.54 3.11 5.69
N GLN A 226 -15.64 3.71 6.16
CA GLN A 226 -16.82 2.97 6.61
C GLN A 226 -17.41 2.09 5.50
N ARG A 227 -17.49 2.61 4.26
CA ARG A 227 -17.99 1.84 3.10
C ARG A 227 -17.06 0.68 2.76
N GLN A 228 -15.75 0.89 2.76
CA GLN A 228 -14.78 -0.17 2.52
C GLN A 228 -14.80 -1.24 3.62
N LEU A 229 -14.89 -0.82 4.88
CA LEU A 229 -14.99 -1.75 6.01
C LEU A 229 -16.26 -2.59 5.93
N HIS A 230 -17.42 -1.97 5.67
CA HIS A 230 -18.68 -2.68 5.46
C HIS A 230 -18.56 -3.73 4.35
N SER A 231 -18.04 -3.34 3.17
CA SER A 231 -17.86 -4.26 2.04
C SER A 231 -16.91 -5.43 2.37
N LEU A 232 -15.88 -5.19 3.19
CA LEU A 232 -14.97 -6.25 3.64
C LEU A 232 -15.66 -7.22 4.61
N LEU A 233 -16.39 -6.69 5.59
CA LEU A 233 -17.11 -7.51 6.58
C LEU A 233 -18.20 -8.37 5.91
N ASP A 234 -18.92 -7.82 4.94
CA ASP A 234 -19.91 -8.56 4.15
C ASP A 234 -19.29 -9.75 3.40
N ARG A 235 -18.13 -9.53 2.77
CA ARG A 235 -17.37 -10.61 2.12
C ARG A 235 -16.91 -11.67 3.10
N VAL A 236 -16.39 -11.27 4.27
CA VAL A 236 -15.92 -12.21 5.30
C VAL A 236 -17.09 -13.03 5.82
N ASP A 237 -18.25 -12.42 6.08
CA ASP A 237 -19.45 -13.12 6.51
C ASP A 237 -19.92 -14.13 5.47
N HIS A 238 -19.96 -13.74 4.21
CA HIS A 238 -20.31 -14.62 3.09
C HIS A 238 -19.34 -15.81 2.97
N GLU A 239 -18.02 -15.58 3.09
CA GLU A 239 -17.02 -16.66 3.07
C GLU A 239 -17.20 -17.64 4.25
N VAL A 240 -17.46 -17.13 5.44
CA VAL A 240 -17.69 -17.96 6.64
C VAL A 240 -18.97 -18.79 6.48
N SER A 241 -20.04 -18.17 5.98
CA SER A 241 -21.33 -18.82 5.75
C SER A 241 -21.26 -19.95 4.73
N GLN A 242 -20.49 -19.77 3.64
CA GLN A 242 -20.35 -20.79 2.59
C GLN A 242 -19.45 -21.96 2.96
N ARG A 243 -18.44 -21.76 3.79
CA ARG A 243 -17.42 -22.79 4.08
C ARG A 243 -17.78 -23.72 5.21
N GLY A 244 -18.81 -23.43 6.00
CA GLY A 244 -19.16 -24.16 7.21
C GLY A 244 -18.09 -24.05 8.32
N HIS A 245 -18.46 -24.46 9.53
CA HIS A 245 -17.64 -24.28 10.75
C HIS A 245 -16.26 -24.98 10.73
N GLU A 246 -16.07 -26.03 9.94
CA GLU A 246 -14.80 -26.75 9.89
C GLU A 246 -13.73 -26.04 9.06
N SER A 247 -14.12 -25.33 7.98
CA SER A 247 -13.18 -24.57 7.15
C SER A 247 -12.78 -23.22 7.78
N ALA A 248 -13.60 -22.68 8.68
CA ALA A 248 -13.31 -21.46 9.43
C ALA A 248 -12.12 -21.62 10.40
N LYS A 249 -11.73 -22.85 10.77
CA LYS A 249 -10.56 -23.15 11.60
C LYS A 249 -9.23 -22.94 10.87
N ARG A 250 -9.21 -22.89 9.55
CA ARG A 250 -8.02 -22.61 8.76
C ARG A 250 -7.90 -21.12 8.50
N ARG A 251 -7.35 -20.39 9.41
CA ARG A 251 -7.18 -18.95 9.33
C ARG A 251 -6.20 -18.49 8.24
N PHE A 252 -5.27 -19.37 7.80
CA PHE A 252 -4.21 -19.07 6.82
C PHE A 252 -3.53 -20.36 6.36
N PRO A 253 -3.02 -20.44 5.14
CA PRO A 253 -3.08 -19.45 4.06
C PRO A 253 -4.45 -19.42 3.34
N LEU A 254 -4.77 -18.28 2.70
CA LEU A 254 -5.96 -18.14 1.87
C LEU A 254 -5.62 -18.42 0.42
N ASN A 255 -6.34 -19.36 -0.21
CA ASN A 255 -6.13 -19.66 -1.63
C ASN A 255 -6.82 -18.57 -2.48
N ARG A 256 -6.03 -17.77 -3.20
CA ARG A 256 -6.49 -16.61 -3.98
C ARG A 256 -5.96 -16.65 -5.40
N SER A 257 -6.68 -15.99 -6.30
CA SER A 257 -6.22 -15.66 -7.65
C SER A 257 -5.60 -14.28 -7.63
N LEU A 258 -4.44 -14.12 -8.26
CA LEU A 258 -3.71 -12.86 -8.25
C LEU A 258 -2.86 -12.70 -9.52
N GLY A 259 -2.46 -11.49 -9.81
CA GLY A 259 -1.60 -11.24 -10.96
C GLY A 259 -1.11 -9.81 -11.01
N PHE A 260 -0.20 -9.60 -11.94
CA PHE A 260 0.34 -8.30 -12.29
C PHE A 260 0.00 -7.98 -13.74
N VAL A 261 -0.28 -6.70 -13.99
CA VAL A 261 -0.33 -6.14 -15.35
C VAL A 261 0.58 -4.94 -15.39
N ASP A 262 1.43 -4.84 -16.35
CA ASP A 262 2.59 -3.96 -16.42
C ASP A 262 2.69 -3.34 -17.82
N MET A 263 2.99 -2.04 -17.92
CA MET A 263 3.21 -1.35 -19.19
C MET A 263 4.58 -1.71 -19.76
N VAL A 264 4.62 -2.10 -21.02
CA VAL A 264 5.86 -2.46 -21.71
C VAL A 264 6.58 -1.19 -22.15
N SER A 265 7.92 -1.15 -21.96
CA SER A 265 8.79 -0.04 -22.37
C SER A 265 8.53 1.29 -21.64
N TYR A 266 7.88 1.26 -20.48
CA TYR A 266 7.63 2.46 -19.68
C TYR A 266 8.90 3.24 -19.36
N THR A 267 9.96 2.59 -18.88
CA THR A 267 11.23 3.23 -18.54
C THR A 267 11.86 3.97 -19.73
N ALA A 268 11.81 3.40 -20.93
CA ALA A 268 12.30 4.06 -22.13
C ALA A 268 11.40 5.23 -22.55
N SER A 269 10.09 5.08 -22.41
CA SER A 269 9.10 6.10 -22.75
C SER A 269 9.06 7.25 -21.76
N SER A 270 9.35 7.02 -20.47
CA SER A 270 9.32 8.05 -19.44
C SER A 270 10.31 9.20 -19.71
N THR A 271 11.47 8.89 -20.29
CA THR A 271 12.47 9.89 -20.68
C THR A 271 11.97 10.78 -21.83
N ILE A 272 11.11 10.27 -22.70
CA ILE A 272 10.60 10.98 -23.89
C ILE A 272 9.33 11.77 -23.55
N LEU A 273 8.47 11.23 -22.68
CA LEU A 273 7.14 11.79 -22.40
C LEU A 273 7.18 13.04 -21.51
N GLY A 274 8.21 13.19 -20.65
CA GLY A 274 8.34 14.35 -19.78
C GLY A 274 7.05 14.62 -18.98
N GLY A 275 6.48 15.81 -19.09
CA GLY A 275 5.25 16.19 -18.37
C GLY A 275 3.99 15.40 -18.74
N LYS A 276 3.97 14.65 -19.86
CA LYS A 276 2.84 13.78 -20.22
C LYS A 276 2.85 12.46 -19.45
N LEU A 277 3.95 12.14 -18.76
CA LEU A 277 4.10 10.90 -18.00
C LEU A 277 3.05 10.76 -16.89
N VAL A 278 2.79 11.84 -16.16
CA VAL A 278 1.78 11.85 -15.08
C VAL A 278 0.40 11.51 -15.64
N GLY A 279 0.00 12.11 -16.75
CA GLY A 279 -1.27 11.81 -17.40
C GLY A 279 -1.40 10.36 -17.89
N LEU A 280 -0.31 9.77 -18.40
CA LEU A 280 -0.26 8.35 -18.77
C LEU A 280 -0.47 7.43 -17.54
N ILE A 281 0.24 7.71 -16.43
CA ILE A 281 0.10 6.93 -15.19
C ILE A 281 -1.33 7.04 -14.65
N GLN A 282 -1.88 8.24 -14.55
CA GLN A 282 -3.25 8.46 -14.07
C GLN A 282 -4.27 7.67 -14.91
N ARG A 283 -4.17 7.74 -16.24
CA ARG A 283 -5.03 7.01 -17.15
C ARG A 283 -4.92 5.50 -16.95
N PHE A 284 -3.70 4.98 -16.83
CA PHE A 284 -3.45 3.56 -16.56
C PHE A 284 -4.03 3.12 -15.21
N GLU A 285 -3.85 3.91 -14.15
CA GLU A 285 -4.40 3.63 -12.82
C GLU A 285 -5.93 3.63 -12.82
N ASP A 286 -6.57 4.64 -13.44
CA ASP A 286 -8.02 4.74 -13.52
C ASP A 286 -8.63 3.58 -14.32
N ALA A 287 -8.08 3.30 -15.50
CA ALA A 287 -8.52 2.19 -16.35
C ALA A 287 -8.37 0.84 -15.63
N SER A 288 -7.24 0.65 -14.94
CA SER A 288 -6.95 -0.57 -14.17
C SER A 288 -7.90 -0.73 -12.99
N ARG A 289 -8.12 0.31 -12.20
CA ARG A 289 -9.04 0.31 -11.07
C ARG A 289 -10.47 -0.02 -11.49
N ILE A 290 -10.93 0.59 -12.57
CA ILE A 290 -12.27 0.33 -13.13
C ILE A 290 -12.38 -1.13 -13.59
N ALA A 291 -11.42 -1.63 -14.37
CA ALA A 291 -11.45 -2.99 -14.89
C ALA A 291 -11.46 -4.04 -13.77
N VAL A 292 -10.58 -3.90 -12.78
CA VAL A 292 -10.49 -4.82 -11.64
C VAL A 292 -11.78 -4.82 -10.81
N THR A 293 -12.31 -3.64 -10.50
CA THR A 293 -13.50 -3.51 -9.65
C THR A 293 -14.75 -4.04 -10.35
N GLN A 294 -14.95 -3.70 -11.63
CA GLN A 294 -16.10 -4.18 -12.42
C GLN A 294 -16.07 -5.70 -12.62
N ALA A 295 -14.88 -6.29 -12.69
CA ALA A 295 -14.72 -7.74 -12.79
C ALA A 295 -14.84 -8.48 -11.45
N GLY A 296 -15.09 -7.78 -10.32
CA GLY A 296 -15.25 -8.34 -8.99
C GLY A 296 -13.95 -8.58 -8.22
N GLY A 297 -12.82 -8.07 -8.72
CA GLY A 297 -11.53 -8.14 -8.05
C GLY A 297 -11.23 -6.93 -7.16
N ARG A 298 -10.03 -6.91 -6.63
CA ARG A 298 -9.50 -5.82 -5.82
C ARG A 298 -8.08 -5.46 -6.25
N VAL A 299 -7.82 -4.19 -6.45
CA VAL A 299 -6.45 -3.67 -6.58
C VAL A 299 -5.78 -3.76 -5.21
N VAL A 300 -4.66 -4.46 -5.12
CA VAL A 300 -3.82 -4.50 -3.91
C VAL A 300 -3.00 -3.23 -3.84
N LYS A 301 -2.28 -2.92 -4.92
CA LYS A 301 -1.50 -1.68 -5.05
C LYS A 301 -1.15 -1.38 -6.50
N MET A 302 -0.91 -0.11 -6.77
CA MET A 302 -0.22 0.37 -7.96
C MET A 302 1.28 0.47 -7.66
N ILE A 303 2.12 0.09 -8.63
CA ILE A 303 3.59 0.09 -8.49
C ILE A 303 4.17 0.76 -9.73
N GLY A 304 4.09 2.09 -9.77
CA GLY A 304 4.49 2.86 -10.96
C GLY A 304 3.64 2.48 -12.18
N ASP A 305 4.25 1.79 -13.11
CA ASP A 305 3.67 1.32 -14.37
C ASP A 305 2.99 -0.06 -14.29
N ALA A 306 2.83 -0.60 -13.07
CA ALA A 306 2.22 -1.91 -12.86
C ALA A 306 1.06 -1.87 -11.86
N VAL A 307 0.04 -2.69 -12.08
CA VAL A 307 -1.04 -2.96 -11.12
C VAL A 307 -0.92 -4.39 -10.59
N PHE A 308 -0.97 -4.51 -9.26
CA PHE A 308 -1.11 -5.77 -8.56
C PHE A 308 -2.57 -5.95 -8.11
N PHE A 309 -3.23 -7.01 -8.57
CA PHE A 309 -4.62 -7.31 -8.24
C PHE A 309 -4.77 -8.68 -7.57
N ILE A 310 -5.91 -8.88 -6.89
CA ILE A 310 -6.31 -10.14 -6.26
C ILE A 310 -7.81 -10.36 -6.44
N ALA A 311 -8.20 -11.64 -6.49
CA ALA A 311 -9.60 -12.09 -6.51
C ALA A 311 -9.76 -13.33 -5.63
N ASP A 312 -10.98 -13.54 -5.13
CA ASP A 312 -11.26 -14.59 -4.14
C ASP A 312 -11.27 -16.01 -4.77
N ASP A 313 -11.71 -16.13 -6.00
CA ASP A 313 -11.82 -17.40 -6.71
C ASP A 313 -11.19 -17.36 -8.10
N LEU A 314 -11.15 -18.53 -8.76
CA LEU A 314 -10.57 -18.67 -10.08
C LEU A 314 -11.39 -17.96 -11.17
N PRO A 315 -12.72 -18.11 -11.26
CA PRO A 315 -13.52 -17.43 -12.28
C PRO A 315 -13.41 -15.91 -12.23
N THR A 316 -13.51 -15.35 -11.03
CA THR A 316 -13.35 -13.90 -10.81
C THR A 316 -11.96 -13.43 -11.21
N GLY A 317 -10.92 -14.17 -10.82
CA GLY A 317 -9.53 -13.83 -11.19
C GLY A 317 -9.27 -13.87 -12.70
N LEU A 318 -9.81 -14.86 -13.39
CA LEU A 318 -9.74 -14.97 -14.85
C LEU A 318 -10.45 -13.79 -15.52
N ASN A 319 -11.64 -13.44 -15.04
CA ASN A 319 -12.37 -12.28 -15.55
C ASN A 319 -11.59 -10.97 -15.34
N VAL A 320 -10.96 -10.80 -14.18
CA VAL A 320 -10.15 -9.62 -13.87
C VAL A 320 -8.97 -9.48 -14.82
N VAL A 321 -8.13 -10.53 -14.95
CA VAL A 321 -6.91 -10.42 -15.78
C VAL A 321 -7.20 -10.22 -17.25
N THR A 322 -8.24 -10.87 -17.78
CA THR A 322 -8.61 -10.70 -19.18
C THR A 322 -9.26 -9.35 -19.44
N SER A 323 -10.15 -8.88 -18.56
CA SER A 323 -10.74 -7.53 -18.68
C SER A 323 -9.71 -6.42 -18.56
N LEU A 324 -8.69 -6.59 -17.71
CA LEU A 324 -7.56 -5.66 -17.62
C LEU A 324 -6.81 -5.56 -18.94
N ILE A 325 -6.35 -6.70 -19.46
CA ILE A 325 -5.56 -6.72 -20.72
C ILE A 325 -6.38 -6.16 -21.89
N GLU A 326 -7.65 -6.55 -22.00
CA GLU A 326 -8.55 -6.09 -23.04
C GLU A 326 -8.77 -4.56 -22.97
N ARG A 327 -9.08 -4.04 -21.78
CA ARG A 327 -9.34 -2.62 -21.59
C ARG A 327 -8.11 -1.75 -21.80
N LEU A 328 -6.96 -2.17 -21.26
CA LEU A 328 -5.73 -1.38 -21.36
C LEU A 328 -5.16 -1.39 -22.79
N ASN A 329 -5.25 -2.52 -23.51
CA ASN A 329 -4.83 -2.57 -24.92
C ASN A 329 -5.81 -1.90 -25.90
N ALA A 330 -7.03 -1.62 -25.47
CA ALA A 330 -8.02 -0.89 -26.29
C ALA A 330 -7.88 0.63 -26.18
N ASP A 331 -7.05 1.14 -25.29
CA ASP A 331 -6.79 2.57 -25.07
C ASP A 331 -5.46 2.95 -25.73
N ASP A 332 -5.51 3.65 -26.86
CA ASP A 332 -4.34 4.06 -27.65
C ASP A 332 -3.41 5.06 -26.90
N ASP A 333 -3.90 5.69 -25.84
CA ASP A 333 -3.12 6.59 -25.00
C ASP A 333 -2.38 5.85 -23.84
N ILE A 334 -2.58 4.54 -23.70
CA ILE A 334 -1.87 3.68 -22.76
C ILE A 334 -0.83 2.86 -23.52
N LEU A 335 0.37 2.74 -22.94
CA LEU A 335 1.40 1.87 -23.53
C LEU A 335 0.92 0.41 -23.53
N PRO A 336 1.37 -0.41 -24.52
CA PRO A 336 1.04 -1.82 -24.54
C PRO A 336 1.36 -2.50 -23.21
N VAL A 337 0.50 -3.40 -22.77
CA VAL A 337 0.65 -4.07 -21.47
C VAL A 337 0.93 -5.56 -21.65
N ARG A 338 1.46 -6.16 -20.60
CA ARG A 338 1.64 -7.62 -20.44
C ARG A 338 1.12 -8.04 -19.08
N ALA A 339 0.76 -9.30 -18.91
CA ALA A 339 0.15 -9.77 -17.69
C ALA A 339 0.68 -11.13 -17.21
N SER A 340 0.56 -11.34 -15.91
CA SER A 340 0.68 -12.64 -15.28
C SER A 340 -0.56 -12.95 -14.46
N PHE A 341 -0.84 -14.24 -14.27
CA PHE A 341 -1.97 -14.73 -13.49
C PHE A 341 -1.62 -16.03 -12.78
N VAL A 342 -1.77 -16.08 -11.47
CA VAL A 342 -1.45 -17.24 -10.64
C VAL A 342 -2.53 -17.44 -9.59
N ARG A 343 -2.85 -18.71 -9.27
CA ARG A 343 -3.69 -19.08 -8.15
C ARG A 343 -2.89 -19.87 -7.13
N GLY A 344 -2.96 -19.46 -5.88
CA GLY A 344 -2.25 -20.16 -4.81
C GLY A 344 -2.49 -19.57 -3.44
N ASP A 345 -1.81 -20.16 -2.47
CA ASP A 345 -1.95 -19.82 -1.05
C ASP A 345 -1.14 -18.59 -0.71
N VAL A 346 -1.81 -17.58 -0.17
CA VAL A 346 -1.24 -16.28 0.18
C VAL A 346 -1.56 -15.88 1.61
N PHE A 347 -0.78 -14.96 2.14
CA PHE A 347 -0.96 -14.32 3.44
C PHE A 347 -1.27 -12.84 3.25
N SER A 348 -2.26 -12.33 3.96
CA SER A 348 -2.54 -10.88 4.00
C SER A 348 -2.00 -10.29 5.30
N ARG A 349 -1.24 -9.20 5.18
CA ARG A 349 -0.74 -8.44 6.32
C ARG A 349 -0.68 -6.95 5.95
N SER A 350 -1.21 -6.11 6.83
CA SER A 350 -1.18 -4.64 6.65
C SER A 350 -1.75 -4.17 5.29
N GLY A 351 -2.81 -4.82 4.82
CA GLY A 351 -3.44 -4.50 3.53
C GLY A 351 -2.72 -5.03 2.29
N ASP A 352 -1.50 -5.54 2.45
CA ASP A 352 -0.72 -6.16 1.37
C ASP A 352 -0.86 -7.70 1.36
N VAL A 353 -0.40 -8.33 0.28
CA VAL A 353 -0.49 -9.76 0.04
C VAL A 353 0.91 -10.33 -0.17
N PHE A 354 1.21 -11.43 0.50
CA PHE A 354 2.53 -12.07 0.52
C PHE A 354 2.42 -13.56 0.24
N GLY A 355 3.48 -14.14 -0.29
CA GLY A 355 3.61 -15.58 -0.48
C GLY A 355 4.29 -15.95 -1.79
N PRO A 356 4.68 -17.24 -1.95
CA PRO A 356 5.32 -17.72 -3.17
C PRO A 356 4.53 -17.41 -4.45
N PRO A 357 3.16 -17.48 -4.49
CA PRO A 357 2.39 -17.13 -5.68
C PRO A 357 2.57 -15.68 -6.14
N VAL A 358 2.75 -14.74 -5.20
CA VAL A 358 2.99 -13.32 -5.54
C VAL A 358 4.32 -13.17 -6.26
N ASN A 359 5.38 -13.80 -5.71
CA ASN A 359 6.71 -13.76 -6.33
C ASN A 359 6.72 -14.46 -7.69
N LEU A 360 6.01 -15.60 -7.82
CA LEU A 360 5.89 -16.31 -9.09
C LEU A 360 5.16 -15.46 -10.14
N ALA A 361 4.03 -14.85 -9.78
CA ALA A 361 3.30 -13.95 -10.66
C ALA A 361 4.17 -12.79 -11.14
N SER A 362 4.92 -12.13 -10.24
CA SER A 362 5.86 -11.08 -10.63
C SER A 362 6.89 -11.58 -11.66
N ARG A 363 7.51 -12.75 -11.43
CA ARG A 363 8.49 -13.32 -12.38
C ARG A 363 7.89 -13.71 -13.72
N LEU A 364 6.66 -14.23 -13.73
CA LEU A 364 5.94 -14.53 -14.98
C LEU A 364 5.60 -13.24 -15.75
N GLY A 365 5.25 -12.15 -15.04
CA GLY A 365 5.03 -10.84 -15.63
C GLY A 365 6.26 -10.31 -16.36
N ASP A 366 7.46 -10.48 -15.77
CA ASP A 366 8.73 -10.03 -16.36
C ASP A 366 8.98 -10.65 -17.76
N ILE A 367 8.55 -11.89 -17.98
CA ILE A 367 8.78 -12.64 -19.24
C ILE A 367 7.54 -12.74 -20.14
N ALA A 368 6.41 -12.20 -19.71
CA ALA A 368 5.17 -12.27 -20.48
C ALA A 368 5.30 -11.48 -21.79
N PRO A 369 4.85 -12.06 -22.93
CA PRO A 369 4.79 -11.31 -24.19
C PRO A 369 3.79 -10.16 -24.13
N VAL A 370 4.04 -9.14 -24.91
CA VAL A 370 3.16 -7.98 -25.04
C VAL A 370 1.74 -8.42 -25.42
N GLY A 371 0.74 -7.90 -24.75
CA GLY A 371 -0.67 -8.21 -24.98
C GLY A 371 -1.08 -9.61 -24.51
N ARG A 372 -0.22 -10.35 -23.82
CA ARG A 372 -0.51 -11.75 -23.43
C ARG A 372 -0.47 -11.92 -21.91
N ILE A 373 -1.10 -13.00 -21.44
CA ILE A 373 -1.15 -13.40 -20.04
C ILE A 373 -0.36 -14.70 -19.89
N LEU A 374 0.62 -14.72 -18.99
CA LEU A 374 1.30 -15.94 -18.58
C LEU A 374 0.78 -16.46 -17.25
N THR A 375 0.67 -17.77 -17.16
CA THR A 375 0.26 -18.48 -15.95
C THR A 375 1.17 -19.67 -15.65
N ASP A 376 1.16 -20.13 -14.40
CA ASP A 376 1.91 -21.30 -13.95
C ASP A 376 1.21 -22.63 -14.29
N PRO A 377 1.92 -23.76 -14.24
CA PRO A 377 1.34 -25.08 -14.57
C PRO A 377 0.16 -25.45 -13.66
N THR A 378 0.20 -25.11 -12.38
CA THR A 378 -0.86 -25.45 -11.42
C THR A 378 -2.14 -24.70 -11.73
N THR A 379 -2.01 -23.38 -12.00
CA THR A 379 -3.15 -22.54 -12.39
C THR A 379 -3.69 -22.96 -13.76
N ALA A 380 -2.83 -23.25 -14.74
CA ALA A 380 -3.22 -23.76 -16.06
C ALA A 380 -4.04 -25.06 -15.95
N ALA A 381 -3.60 -26.01 -15.13
CA ALA A 381 -4.33 -27.24 -14.86
C ALA A 381 -5.70 -27.00 -14.23
N ALA A 382 -5.80 -26.04 -13.28
CA ALA A 382 -7.06 -25.66 -12.65
C ALA A 382 -8.05 -25.04 -13.65
N VAL A 383 -7.58 -24.21 -14.57
CA VAL A 383 -8.38 -23.63 -15.67
C VAL A 383 -8.88 -24.73 -16.60
N SER A 384 -7.99 -25.64 -17.02
CA SER A 384 -8.31 -26.76 -17.95
C SER A 384 -9.27 -27.79 -17.34
N ALA A 385 -9.27 -27.96 -16.00
CA ALA A 385 -10.18 -28.86 -15.29
C ALA A 385 -11.65 -28.39 -15.28
N GLY A 386 -11.95 -27.26 -15.88
CA GLY A 386 -13.33 -26.77 -16.13
C GLY A 386 -14.06 -26.21 -14.90
N LYS A 387 -13.44 -26.15 -13.74
CA LYS A 387 -14.02 -25.52 -12.53
C LYS A 387 -13.92 -23.99 -12.60
N GLY A 388 -14.71 -23.39 -13.49
CA GLY A 388 -14.71 -21.95 -13.75
C GLY A 388 -13.83 -21.49 -14.91
N GLY A 389 -13.17 -22.39 -15.62
CA GLY A 389 -12.33 -22.11 -16.80
C GLY A 389 -13.03 -22.19 -18.16
N LYS A 390 -14.36 -22.38 -18.20
CA LYS A 390 -15.12 -22.33 -19.46
C LYS A 390 -14.97 -20.97 -20.13
N GLY A 391 -14.66 -20.97 -21.43
CA GLY A 391 -14.42 -19.74 -22.20
C GLY A 391 -12.96 -19.23 -22.11
N TYR A 392 -12.02 -20.06 -21.63
CA TYR A 392 -10.60 -19.73 -21.62
C TYR A 392 -9.78 -20.84 -22.29
N ALA A 393 -8.76 -20.41 -23.02
CA ALA A 393 -7.77 -21.30 -23.66
C ALA A 393 -6.44 -21.25 -22.93
N ILE A 394 -5.78 -22.41 -22.88
CA ILE A 394 -4.45 -22.58 -22.33
C ILE A 394 -3.55 -23.14 -23.44
N GLU A 395 -2.44 -22.47 -23.72
CA GLU A 395 -1.43 -22.87 -24.70
C GLU A 395 -0.06 -23.00 -24.01
N THR A 396 0.78 -23.91 -24.47
CA THR A 396 2.12 -24.08 -23.91
C THR A 396 3.01 -22.89 -24.29
N PHE A 397 3.89 -22.49 -23.35
CA PHE A 397 4.92 -21.51 -23.57
C PHE A 397 6.30 -22.12 -23.27
N PRO A 398 7.38 -21.66 -23.92
CA PRO A 398 8.71 -22.23 -23.72
C PRO A 398 9.12 -22.22 -22.25
N SER A 399 9.69 -23.33 -21.79
CA SER A 399 10.25 -23.44 -20.45
C SER A 399 11.35 -22.40 -20.25
N THR A 400 11.28 -21.69 -19.14
CA THR A 400 12.18 -20.56 -18.85
C THR A 400 12.67 -20.67 -17.42
N GLU A 401 13.93 -20.35 -17.19
CA GLU A 401 14.47 -20.28 -15.84
C GLU A 401 14.01 -19.00 -15.15
N LEU A 402 13.29 -19.15 -14.04
CA LEU A 402 12.80 -18.04 -13.24
C LEU A 402 13.62 -17.92 -11.95
N ARG A 403 14.13 -16.74 -11.67
CA ARG A 403 14.94 -16.49 -10.48
C ARG A 403 14.18 -16.87 -9.21
N GLY A 404 14.73 -17.84 -8.44
CA GLY A 404 14.15 -18.35 -7.21
C GLY A 404 13.13 -19.48 -7.39
N PHE A 405 12.80 -19.87 -8.63
CA PHE A 405 11.87 -20.95 -8.95
C PHE A 405 12.48 -22.04 -9.83
N GLY A 406 13.69 -21.81 -10.40
CA GLY A 406 14.31 -22.73 -11.33
C GLY A 406 13.58 -22.76 -12.69
N LEU A 407 13.66 -23.91 -13.37
CA LEU A 407 13.03 -24.11 -14.67
C LEU A 407 11.51 -24.29 -14.49
N VAL A 408 10.75 -23.34 -15.01
CA VAL A 408 9.28 -23.35 -15.02
C VAL A 408 8.79 -23.48 -16.46
N SER A 409 7.71 -24.22 -16.67
CA SER A 409 7.03 -24.35 -17.98
C SER A 409 5.72 -23.54 -17.92
N PRO A 410 5.74 -22.26 -18.25
CA PRO A 410 4.54 -21.42 -18.20
C PRO A 410 3.56 -21.76 -19.31
N TYR A 411 2.36 -21.20 -19.20
CA TYR A 411 1.33 -21.31 -20.20
C TYR A 411 0.78 -19.94 -20.56
N LEU A 412 0.38 -19.76 -21.81
CA LEU A 412 -0.41 -18.62 -22.25
C LEU A 412 -1.87 -18.85 -21.90
N LEU A 413 -2.49 -17.84 -21.35
CA LEU A 413 -3.91 -17.82 -21.03
C LEU A 413 -4.60 -16.77 -21.91
N SER A 414 -5.73 -17.12 -22.50
CA SER A 414 -6.55 -16.20 -23.28
C SER A 414 -8.04 -16.51 -23.11
N ARG A 415 -8.88 -15.46 -23.26
CA ARG A 415 -10.34 -15.64 -23.34
C ARG A 415 -10.69 -16.15 -24.73
N GLN A 416 -11.59 -17.13 -24.79
CA GLN A 416 -12.21 -17.59 -26.05
C GLN A 416 -13.52 -16.84 -26.21
N TYR A 417 -13.66 -16.15 -27.33
CA TYR A 417 -14.95 -15.59 -27.75
C TYR A 417 -15.66 -16.65 -28.62
N GLU A 418 -16.87 -17.03 -28.21
CA GLU A 418 -17.73 -17.89 -29.03
C GLU A 418 -18.21 -17.15 -30.28
#